data_9f6d79b12ef23cf88b084da30365afab
#
_entry.id   9f6d79b12ef23cf88b084da30365afab
#
_cell.length_a   1.000
_cell.length_b   1.000
_cell.length_c   1.000
_cell.angle_alpha   90.00
_cell.angle_beta   90.00
_cell.angle_gamma   90.00
#
_symmetry.space_group_name_H-M   'P 1'
#
loop_
_entity.id
_entity.type
_entity.pdbx_description
1 polymer ?
#
loop_
_entity_poly.entity_id
_entity_poly.type
_entity_poly.pdbx_seq_one_letter_code
_entity_poly.pdbx_strand_id
1 'polypeptide(L)'
;DDVLTFTTESAWDRCHEVEDLIMEKYPSLSIAFRLEESGMAIYQKNDCHFFPEEYLIDIEDDDVYYCTEEQALQKLSDFFGIDFKDVEEAMILVNEHNEKDEEHVWVNEFELVE
;
A
#
# COMPACT_ATOMS: atom_id res chain seq x y z
N ASP A 1 -3.64 13.27 22.38
CA ASP A 1 -4.80 12.84 21.61
C ASP A 1 -4.87 11.33 21.55
N ASP A 2 -6.06 10.82 21.76
CA ASP A 2 -6.29 9.38 21.75
C ASP A 2 -6.50 8.88 20.33
N VAL A 3 -5.81 7.79 20.00
CA VAL A 3 -5.96 7.13 18.70
C VAL A 3 -6.47 5.71 18.94
N LEU A 4 -7.56 5.37 18.29
CA LEU A 4 -8.09 4.02 18.29
C LEU A 4 -7.84 3.40 16.92
N THR A 5 -7.16 2.26 16.92
CA THR A 5 -6.87 1.55 15.69
C THR A 5 -7.65 0.24 15.67
N PHE A 6 -8.28 -0.05 14.55
CA PHE A 6 -8.96 -1.32 14.36
C PHE A 6 -8.83 -1.78 12.90
N THR A 7 -8.93 -3.10 12.72
CA THR A 7 -8.88 -3.70 11.39
C THR A 7 -10.20 -4.39 11.12
N THR A 8 -10.74 -4.17 9.94
CA THR A 8 -11.96 -4.86 9.50
C THR A 8 -11.68 -5.58 8.19
N GLU A 9 -12.36 -6.70 8.00
CA GLU A 9 -12.36 -7.39 6.74
C GLU A 9 -13.67 -7.08 6.03
N SER A 10 -13.58 -6.49 4.85
CA SER A 10 -14.75 -6.20 4.04
C SER A 10 -14.44 -6.55 2.60
N ALA A 11 -15.45 -7.05 1.89
CA ALA A 11 -15.27 -7.47 0.50
C ALA A 11 -15.22 -6.24 -0.42
N TRP A 12 -14.09 -6.00 -1.04
CA TRP A 12 -13.91 -5.13 -2.19
C TRP A 12 -13.96 -3.61 -1.98
N ASP A 13 -14.32 -3.13 -0.78
CA ASP A 13 -14.36 -1.70 -0.53
C ASP A 13 -14.25 -1.41 0.97
N ARG A 14 -14.00 -0.16 1.30
CA ARG A 14 -13.97 0.25 2.69
C ARG A 14 -15.39 0.25 3.26
N CYS A 15 -15.49 0.05 4.59
CA CYS A 15 -16.77 -0.01 5.26
C CYS A 15 -17.36 1.39 5.48
N HIS A 16 -17.90 2.02 4.43
CA HIS A 16 -18.51 3.34 4.52
C HIS A 16 -19.62 3.42 5.56
N GLU A 17 -20.44 2.39 5.64
CA GLU A 17 -21.56 2.37 6.59
C GLU A 17 -21.08 2.45 8.03
N VAL A 18 -20.00 1.73 8.36
CA VAL A 18 -19.41 1.77 9.70
C VAL A 18 -18.80 3.13 9.99
N GLU A 19 -18.08 3.70 9.01
CA GLU A 19 -17.49 5.03 9.14
C GLU A 19 -18.55 6.09 9.34
N ASP A 20 -19.65 6.03 8.58
CA ASP A 20 -20.75 6.97 8.69
C ASP A 20 -21.41 6.92 10.05
N LEU A 21 -21.62 5.72 10.59
CA LEU A 21 -22.17 5.56 11.93
C LEU A 21 -21.26 6.14 13.01
N ILE A 22 -19.96 5.94 12.90
CA ILE A 22 -18.99 6.48 13.84
C ILE A 22 -18.99 8.02 13.77
N MET A 23 -18.97 8.57 12.57
CA MET A 23 -18.95 10.02 12.36
C MET A 23 -20.24 10.67 12.82
N GLU A 24 -21.37 10.00 12.66
CA GLU A 24 -22.67 10.50 13.14
C GLU A 24 -22.70 10.58 14.67
N LYS A 25 -22.18 9.55 15.33
CA LYS A 25 -22.13 9.47 16.78
C LYS A 25 -21.06 10.37 17.39
N TYR A 26 -19.92 10.52 16.71
CA TYR A 26 -18.77 11.27 17.17
C TYR A 26 -18.30 12.24 16.09
N PRO A 27 -19.03 13.35 15.84
CA PRO A 27 -18.72 14.22 14.70
C PRO A 27 -17.38 14.95 14.77
N SER A 28 -16.73 14.94 15.94
CA SER A 28 -15.40 15.54 16.07
C SER A 28 -14.27 14.60 15.72
N LEU A 29 -14.57 13.34 15.42
CA LEU A 29 -13.54 12.38 15.03
C LEU A 29 -13.09 12.57 13.60
N SER A 30 -11.82 12.28 13.37
CA SER A 30 -11.26 12.13 12.03
C SER A 30 -10.94 10.67 11.80
N ILE A 31 -11.26 10.15 10.63
CA ILE A 31 -10.99 8.75 10.29
C ILE A 31 -9.94 8.69 9.20
N ALA A 32 -8.83 8.04 9.50
CA ALA A 32 -7.82 7.69 8.51
C ALA A 32 -7.94 6.20 8.21
N PHE A 33 -7.87 5.83 6.94
CA PHE A 33 -7.95 4.43 6.55
C PHE A 33 -6.89 4.07 5.51
N ARG A 34 -6.56 2.79 5.49
CA ARG A 34 -5.79 2.16 4.42
C ARG A 34 -6.49 0.87 4.04
N LEU A 35 -6.79 0.73 2.76
CA LEU A 35 -7.51 -0.42 2.21
C LEU A 35 -6.59 -1.24 1.33
N GLU A 36 -6.59 -2.55 1.53
CA GLU A 36 -5.83 -3.49 0.72
C GLU A 36 -6.75 -4.63 0.29
N GLU A 37 -6.83 -4.85 -1.02
CA GLU A 37 -7.55 -6.00 -1.58
C GLU A 37 -6.73 -6.53 -2.75
N SER A 38 -5.93 -7.55 -2.49
CA SER A 38 -5.01 -8.10 -3.49
C SER A 38 -5.71 -8.81 -4.63
N GLY A 39 -6.85 -9.43 -4.37
CA GLY A 39 -7.62 -10.12 -5.41
C GLY A 39 -8.16 -9.20 -6.47
N MET A 40 -8.49 -7.97 -6.10
CA MET A 40 -8.97 -6.93 -7.02
C MET A 40 -7.92 -5.88 -7.34
N ALA A 41 -6.72 -6.04 -6.79
CA ALA A 41 -5.62 -5.07 -6.91
C ALA A 41 -6.03 -3.67 -6.47
N ILE A 42 -6.77 -3.58 -5.36
CA ILE A 42 -7.22 -2.31 -4.80
C ILE A 42 -6.33 -1.92 -3.62
N TYR A 43 -5.66 -0.78 -3.75
CA TYR A 43 -4.79 -0.24 -2.70
C TYR A 43 -5.09 1.24 -2.56
N GLN A 44 -5.74 1.63 -1.45
CA GLN A 44 -6.22 2.99 -1.24
C GLN A 44 -5.94 3.47 0.17
N LYS A 45 -5.74 4.77 0.31
CA LYS A 45 -5.64 5.44 1.61
C LYS A 45 -6.21 6.84 1.48
N ASN A 46 -6.66 7.42 2.59
CA ASN A 46 -7.17 8.79 2.58
C ASN A 46 -6.28 9.77 3.35
N ASP A 47 -5.20 9.31 3.93
CA ASP A 47 -4.36 10.15 4.78
C ASP A 47 -2.89 9.78 4.66
N CYS A 48 -2.05 10.80 4.50
CA CYS A 48 -0.60 10.63 4.41
C CYS A 48 0.13 10.84 5.75
N HIS A 49 -0.57 11.25 6.78
CA HIS A 49 0.03 11.47 8.10
C HIS A 49 0.13 10.16 8.90
N PHE A 50 -0.98 9.42 8.99
CA PHE A 50 -1.00 8.12 9.67
C PHE A 50 -0.51 6.99 8.77
N PHE A 51 -0.66 7.14 7.46
CA PHE A 51 -0.21 6.15 6.48
C PHE A 51 0.73 6.82 5.48
N PRO A 52 1.97 7.10 5.89
CA PRO A 52 2.93 7.80 5.01
C PRO A 52 3.48 6.90 3.89
N GLU A 53 3.37 5.59 4.04
CA GLU A 53 3.87 4.64 3.07
C GLU A 53 3.03 4.69 1.79
N GLU A 54 3.71 4.81 0.65
CA GLU A 54 3.07 4.95 -0.66
C GLU A 54 2.98 3.64 -1.42
N TYR A 55 3.79 2.65 -1.04
CA TYR A 55 3.91 1.39 -1.76
C TYR A 55 3.82 0.19 -0.85
N LEU A 56 3.19 -0.86 -1.35
CA LEU A 56 3.23 -2.18 -0.76
C LEU A 56 4.06 -3.07 -1.68
N ILE A 57 5.19 -3.55 -1.20
CA ILE A 57 6.11 -4.38 -1.97
C ILE A 57 6.15 -5.79 -1.40
N ASP A 58 5.95 -6.78 -2.28
CA ASP A 58 6.05 -8.19 -1.96
C ASP A 58 7.13 -8.79 -2.86
N ILE A 59 8.21 -9.27 -2.26
CA ILE A 59 9.35 -9.80 -2.99
C ILE A 59 9.39 -11.32 -2.84
N GLU A 60 9.12 -12.01 -3.96
CA GLU A 60 9.26 -13.48 -4.08
C GLU A 60 8.57 -14.28 -2.97
N ASP A 61 7.37 -13.86 -2.60
CA ASP A 61 6.56 -14.50 -1.56
C ASP A 61 7.21 -14.57 -0.16
N ASP A 62 8.32 -13.87 0.03
CA ASP A 62 9.01 -13.87 1.32
C ASP A 62 8.37 -12.90 2.31
N ASP A 63 8.55 -11.62 2.06
CA ASP A 63 8.13 -10.58 2.99
C ASP A 63 7.36 -9.47 2.28
N VAL A 64 6.41 -8.91 2.99
CA VAL A 64 5.62 -7.78 2.51
C VAL A 64 6.11 -6.53 3.24
N TYR A 65 6.44 -5.49 2.48
CA TYR A 65 6.97 -4.25 3.02
C TYR A 65 6.09 -3.07 2.66
N TYR A 66 5.70 -2.29 3.67
CA TYR A 66 5.08 -0.99 3.46
C TYR A 66 6.18 0.05 3.35
N CYS A 67 6.25 0.75 2.23
CA CYS A 67 7.40 1.61 1.91
C CYS A 67 6.97 2.99 1.44
N THR A 68 7.75 4.01 1.83
CA THR A 68 7.73 5.29 1.13
C THR A 68 8.43 5.09 -0.23
N GLU A 69 8.32 6.06 -1.12
CA GLU A 69 8.98 5.96 -2.44
C GLU A 69 10.48 5.71 -2.30
N GLU A 70 11.13 6.43 -1.40
CA GLU A 70 12.56 6.27 -1.16
C GLU A 70 12.91 4.87 -0.65
N GLN A 71 12.13 4.35 0.29
CA GLN A 71 12.32 3.01 0.82
C GLN A 71 12.05 1.95 -0.25
N ALA A 72 11.05 2.17 -1.09
CA ALA A 72 10.72 1.26 -2.18
C ALA A 72 11.88 1.16 -3.18
N LEU A 73 12.44 2.30 -3.57
CA LEU A 73 13.60 2.34 -4.45
C LEU A 73 14.80 1.62 -3.85
N GLN A 74 15.04 1.82 -2.55
CA GLN A 74 16.15 1.15 -1.86
C GLN A 74 15.94 -0.38 -1.85
N LYS A 75 14.74 -0.84 -1.57
CA LYS A 75 14.43 -2.27 -1.57
C LYS A 75 14.64 -2.90 -2.94
N LEU A 76 14.16 -2.24 -3.99
CA LEU A 76 14.31 -2.74 -5.35
C LEU A 76 15.76 -2.68 -5.81
N SER A 77 16.49 -1.63 -5.43
CA SER A 77 17.92 -1.51 -5.73
C SER A 77 18.72 -2.63 -5.08
N ASP A 78 18.42 -2.95 -3.83
CA ASP A 78 19.08 -4.03 -3.11
C ASP A 78 18.77 -5.40 -3.74
N PHE A 79 17.53 -5.61 -4.15
CA PHE A 79 17.11 -6.87 -4.75
C PHE A 79 17.78 -7.10 -6.12
N PHE A 80 17.78 -6.09 -6.98
CA PHE A 80 18.34 -6.20 -8.33
C PHE A 80 19.84 -5.90 -8.42
N GLY A 81 20.41 -5.28 -7.37
CA GLY A 81 21.81 -4.86 -7.38
C GLY A 81 22.09 -3.69 -8.33
N ILE A 82 21.09 -2.86 -8.58
CA ILE A 82 21.15 -1.73 -9.50
C ILE A 82 20.54 -0.51 -8.80
N ASP A 83 21.19 0.65 -8.97
CA ASP A 83 20.63 1.91 -8.45
C ASP A 83 19.58 2.42 -9.42
N PHE A 84 18.37 2.65 -8.93
CA PHE A 84 17.28 3.19 -9.72
C PHE A 84 17.07 4.68 -9.43
N LYS A 85 16.79 5.42 -10.48
CA LYS A 85 16.52 6.84 -10.39
C LYS A 85 15.12 7.11 -9.86
N ASP A 86 14.14 6.31 -10.29
CA ASP A 86 12.76 6.43 -9.88
C ASP A 86 12.07 5.06 -9.97
N VAL A 87 10.83 5.02 -9.49
CA VAL A 87 10.06 3.77 -9.47
C VAL A 87 9.73 3.29 -10.89
N GLU A 88 9.52 4.20 -11.83
CA GLU A 88 9.23 3.82 -13.23
C GLU A 88 10.38 3.03 -13.83
N GLU A 89 11.61 3.48 -13.59
CA GLU A 89 12.81 2.77 -14.05
C GLU A 89 12.89 1.38 -13.41
N ALA A 90 12.63 1.29 -12.11
CA ALA A 90 12.64 0.02 -11.40
C ALA A 90 11.57 -0.94 -11.92
N MET A 91 10.39 -0.43 -12.27
CA MET A 91 9.28 -1.25 -12.77
C MET A 91 9.59 -1.95 -14.08
N ILE A 92 10.46 -1.39 -14.91
CA ILE A 92 10.90 -2.05 -16.15
C ILE A 92 11.57 -3.38 -15.81
N LEU A 93 12.48 -3.38 -14.83
CA LEU A 93 13.16 -4.60 -14.40
C LEU A 93 12.24 -5.54 -13.64
N VAL A 94 11.31 -5.00 -12.85
CA VAL A 94 10.31 -5.80 -12.15
C VAL A 94 9.47 -6.60 -13.16
N ASN A 95 9.01 -5.96 -14.21
CA ASN A 95 8.21 -6.63 -15.23
C ASN A 95 9.01 -7.69 -15.99
N GLU A 96 10.27 -7.40 -16.33
CA GLU A 96 11.13 -8.38 -16.96
C GLU A 96 11.40 -9.59 -16.07
N HIS A 97 11.62 -9.34 -14.78
CA HIS A 97 11.82 -10.40 -13.79
C HIS A 97 10.59 -11.30 -13.70
N ASN A 98 9.40 -10.70 -13.63
CA ASN A 98 8.15 -11.44 -13.48
C ASN A 98 7.81 -12.28 -14.72
N GLU A 99 8.29 -11.90 -15.89
CA GLU A 99 8.13 -12.70 -17.11
C GLU A 99 9.00 -13.94 -17.12
N LYS A 100 10.13 -13.92 -16.42
CA LYS A 100 11.16 -14.98 -16.49
C LYS A 100 11.12 -15.92 -15.29
N ASP A 101 10.77 -15.43 -14.12
CA ASP A 101 10.82 -16.19 -12.88
C ASP A 101 9.43 -16.54 -12.35
N GLU A 102 9.33 -17.71 -11.71
CA GLU A 102 8.08 -18.14 -11.09
C GLU A 102 7.75 -17.32 -9.84
N GLU A 103 8.77 -16.88 -9.12
CA GLU A 103 8.61 -16.04 -7.95
C GLU A 103 8.58 -14.57 -8.38
N HIS A 104 7.43 -13.95 -8.21
CA HIS A 104 7.21 -12.59 -8.69
C HIS A 104 7.50 -11.53 -7.64
N VAL A 105 7.87 -10.34 -8.13
CA VAL A 105 7.96 -9.13 -7.31
C VAL A 105 6.72 -8.30 -7.60
N TRP A 106 5.97 -7.96 -6.55
CA TRP A 106 4.76 -7.16 -6.67
C TRP A 106 5.00 -5.78 -6.07
N VAL A 107 4.75 -4.75 -6.83
CA VAL A 107 4.86 -3.35 -6.39
C VAL A 107 3.50 -2.69 -6.60
N ASN A 108 2.82 -2.36 -5.51
CA ASN A 108 1.50 -1.76 -5.55
C ASN A 108 1.55 -0.38 -4.93
N GLU A 109 1.08 0.63 -5.65
CA GLU A 109 1.02 2.00 -5.17
C GLU A 109 -0.34 2.28 -4.55
N PHE A 110 -0.34 2.89 -3.37
CA PHE A 110 -1.58 3.29 -2.72
C PHE A 110 -2.13 4.56 -3.37
N GLU A 111 -3.37 4.48 -3.83
CA GLU A 111 -4.08 5.63 -4.37
C GLU A 111 -4.61 6.48 -3.22
N LEU A 112 -4.36 7.79 -3.27
CA LEU A 112 -4.91 8.71 -2.28
C LEU A 112 -6.34 9.06 -2.67
N VAL A 113 -7.29 8.71 -1.82
CA VAL A 113 -8.71 8.98 -2.05
C VAL A 113 -9.29 9.82 -0.91
N GLU A 114 -10.44 10.44 -1.15
CA GLU A 114 -11.12 11.26 -0.14
C GLU A 114 -12.13 10.47 0.68
#